data_3a346ec75ad3717dc359be9933eff60e
#
_entry.id   3a346ec75ad3717dc359be9933eff60e
#
_cell.length_a   1.000
_cell.length_b   1.000
_cell.length_c   1.000
_cell.angle_alpha   90.00
_cell.angle_beta   90.00
_cell.angle_gamma   90.00
#
_symmetry.space_group_name_H-M   'P 1'
#
loop_
_entity.id
_entity.type
_entity.pdbx_description
1 polymer ?
#
loop_
_entity_poly.entity_id
_entity_poly.type
_entity_poly.pdbx_seq_one_letter_code
_entity_poly.pdbx_strand_id
1 'polypeptide(L)'
;MIDPQILRENPDLLRASLRTRGANEGLVDTALAADQARRDAITAFEALRAEQNVIGKDVAKASGAEKDALLASVKKLSDAVKDASAKVTEAEEAAALALGALPNIVIEGVPAGGEENFVTLKEVGTPASFSFEAKDHLDLGEALGIIDMERGVKVSGSRFYFLKGAGALLEMGLMQLGMKVAMEQGFTPLVPPTLVKPEIMQGTGFLGEHSAEVYHLDEDDLYLTGTSEVALAGFHAGEILDLSAGPLRYAGLSTCYRREAGSYGKDTKGIIRVHQFQKLEMFSYVDPTDAETEHERLLALQEQMLQSLGLAYRVIDVAAGDLGSSAARKYDVEAWVPTQGAYRELTSTSNCTTFQSRRLNVRFRRDKDANTEPVATLNGTLATTRWIVAILETHQQVDGSVTIPEILRPYMGGASAISAG
;
A
#
# COMPACT_ATOMS: atom_id res chain seq x y z
N MET A 1 8.49 -2.55 7.95
CA MET A 1 9.00 -3.41 9.06
C MET A 1 9.25 -2.53 10.27
N ILE A 2 8.89 -3.02 11.44
CA ILE A 2 9.15 -2.31 12.71
C ILE A 2 10.68 -2.19 12.93
N ASP A 3 11.09 -1.11 13.58
CA ASP A 3 12.47 -0.95 14.03
C ASP A 3 12.81 -2.00 15.09
N PRO A 4 13.84 -2.85 14.89
CA PRO A 4 14.27 -3.81 15.91
C PRO A 4 14.69 -3.15 17.23
N GLN A 5 15.09 -1.88 17.21
CA GLN A 5 15.38 -1.13 18.42
C GLN A 5 14.12 -0.87 19.23
N ILE A 6 13.02 -0.45 18.59
CA ILE A 6 11.72 -0.27 19.25
C ILE A 6 11.21 -1.58 19.85
N LEU A 7 11.38 -2.71 19.11
CA LEU A 7 10.99 -4.03 19.63
C LEU A 7 11.69 -4.36 20.95
N ARG A 8 12.98 -4.03 21.07
CA ARG A 8 13.78 -4.33 22.28
C ARG A 8 13.56 -3.35 23.41
N GLU A 9 13.51 -2.06 23.09
CA GLU A 9 13.51 -0.98 24.09
C GLU A 9 12.11 -0.63 24.57
N ASN A 10 11.09 -0.77 23.73
CA ASN A 10 9.71 -0.43 24.04
C ASN A 10 8.69 -1.44 23.50
N PRO A 11 8.77 -2.72 23.89
CA PRO A 11 7.83 -3.76 23.41
C PRO A 11 6.37 -3.46 23.81
N ASP A 12 6.15 -2.72 24.89
CA ASP A 12 4.80 -2.38 25.35
C ASP A 12 4.09 -1.40 24.41
N LEU A 13 4.81 -0.54 23.71
CA LEU A 13 4.26 0.27 22.63
C LEU A 13 3.69 -0.60 21.49
N LEU A 14 4.43 -1.65 21.13
CA LEU A 14 3.97 -2.60 20.11
C LEU A 14 2.74 -3.38 20.56
N ARG A 15 2.74 -3.86 21.83
CA ARG A 15 1.57 -4.54 22.39
C ARG A 15 0.35 -3.62 22.44
N ALA A 16 0.52 -2.37 22.85
CA ALA A 16 -0.55 -1.37 22.86
C ALA A 16 -1.11 -1.14 21.44
N SER A 17 -0.23 -1.00 20.44
CA SER A 17 -0.64 -0.87 19.03
C SER A 17 -1.42 -2.08 18.54
N LEU A 18 -0.97 -3.30 18.86
CA LEU A 18 -1.69 -4.53 18.51
C LEU A 18 -3.06 -4.61 19.19
N ARG A 19 -3.18 -4.22 20.47
CA ARG A 19 -4.49 -4.12 21.15
C ARG A 19 -5.43 -3.15 20.44
N THR A 20 -4.92 -1.97 20.05
CA THR A 20 -5.71 -0.98 19.32
C THR A 20 -6.24 -1.56 18.00
N ARG A 21 -5.45 -2.41 17.33
CA ARG A 21 -5.85 -3.13 16.11
C ARG A 21 -6.75 -4.34 16.38
N GLY A 22 -6.95 -4.78 17.63
CA GLY A 22 -7.58 -6.06 17.93
C GLY A 22 -6.75 -7.28 17.53
N ALA A 23 -5.44 -7.12 17.34
CA ALA A 23 -4.52 -8.16 16.89
C ALA A 23 -3.85 -8.88 18.07
N ASN A 24 -3.23 -10.03 17.79
CA ASN A 24 -2.59 -10.87 18.80
C ASN A 24 -1.29 -10.25 19.34
N GLU A 25 -1.28 -9.84 20.60
CA GLU A 25 -0.10 -9.28 21.28
C GLU A 25 1.07 -10.28 21.39
N GLY A 26 0.82 -11.59 21.35
CA GLY A 26 1.84 -12.64 21.39
C GLY A 26 2.83 -12.59 20.21
N LEU A 27 2.49 -11.87 19.13
CA LEU A 27 3.42 -11.62 18.02
C LEU A 27 4.67 -10.87 18.49
N VAL A 28 4.54 -9.99 19.51
CA VAL A 28 5.68 -9.26 20.08
C VAL A 28 6.63 -10.21 20.80
N ASP A 29 6.10 -11.15 21.58
CA ASP A 29 6.91 -12.13 22.32
C ASP A 29 7.63 -13.06 21.34
N THR A 30 6.95 -13.49 20.28
CA THR A 30 7.55 -14.29 19.20
C THR A 30 8.71 -13.54 18.52
N ALA A 31 8.51 -12.26 18.20
CA ALA A 31 9.54 -11.44 17.57
C ALA A 31 10.74 -11.17 18.52
N LEU A 32 10.50 -10.93 19.81
CA LEU A 32 11.55 -10.78 20.83
C LEU A 32 12.37 -12.04 20.98
N ALA A 33 11.73 -13.20 21.07
CA ALA A 33 12.42 -14.48 21.18
C ALA A 33 13.27 -14.79 19.95
N ALA A 34 12.75 -14.52 18.75
CA ALA A 34 13.49 -14.70 17.49
C ALA A 34 14.68 -13.73 17.36
N ASP A 35 14.51 -12.45 17.74
CA ASP A 35 15.63 -11.48 17.74
C ASP A 35 16.72 -11.86 18.78
N GLN A 36 16.32 -12.38 19.94
CA GLN A 36 17.29 -12.88 20.93
C GLN A 36 18.07 -14.09 20.38
N ALA A 37 17.38 -15.09 19.82
CA ALA A 37 18.01 -16.27 19.24
C ALA A 37 18.99 -15.89 18.10
N ARG A 38 18.63 -14.93 17.26
CA ARG A 38 19.53 -14.39 16.21
C ARG A 38 20.80 -13.78 16.81
N ARG A 39 20.68 -12.96 17.84
CA ARG A 39 21.84 -12.32 18.50
C ARG A 39 22.74 -13.36 19.16
N ASP A 40 22.16 -14.36 19.80
CA ASP A 40 22.91 -15.44 20.46
C ASP A 40 23.69 -16.28 19.42
N ALA A 41 23.04 -16.60 18.28
CA ALA A 41 23.68 -17.32 17.18
C ALA A 41 24.86 -16.54 16.58
N ILE A 42 24.68 -15.23 16.34
CA ILE A 42 25.76 -14.36 15.84
C ILE A 42 26.92 -14.31 16.84
N THR A 43 26.64 -14.12 18.12
CA THR A 43 27.65 -14.07 19.18
C THR A 43 28.47 -15.39 19.24
N ALA A 44 27.77 -16.53 19.18
CA ALA A 44 28.43 -17.85 19.17
C ALA A 44 29.33 -18.06 17.93
N PHE A 45 28.84 -17.66 16.76
CA PHE A 45 29.60 -17.71 15.51
C PHE A 45 30.84 -16.83 15.54
N GLU A 46 30.71 -15.59 16.01
CA GLU A 46 31.84 -14.67 16.14
C GLU A 46 32.90 -15.18 17.12
N ALA A 47 32.49 -15.78 18.24
CA ALA A 47 33.42 -16.41 19.20
C ALA A 47 34.24 -17.56 18.57
N LEU A 48 33.56 -18.47 17.84
CA LEU A 48 34.24 -19.57 17.13
C LEU A 48 35.16 -19.04 16.02
N ARG A 49 34.79 -18.00 15.30
CA ARG A 49 35.67 -17.37 14.30
C ARG A 49 36.88 -16.70 14.93
N ALA A 50 36.74 -16.06 16.08
CA ALA A 50 37.86 -15.49 16.82
C ALA A 50 38.84 -16.56 17.27
N GLU A 51 38.34 -17.69 17.80
CA GLU A 51 39.18 -18.86 18.19
C GLU A 51 39.89 -19.45 16.97
N GLN A 52 39.19 -19.62 15.84
CA GLN A 52 39.79 -20.10 14.58
C GLN A 52 40.94 -19.22 14.11
N ASN A 53 40.80 -17.89 14.21
CA ASN A 53 41.85 -16.95 13.84
C ASN A 53 43.08 -17.04 14.75
N VAL A 54 42.89 -17.32 16.05
CA VAL A 54 43.99 -17.50 17.01
C VAL A 54 44.74 -18.78 16.68
N ILE A 55 44.09 -19.93 16.60
CA ILE A 55 44.68 -21.22 16.29
C ILE A 55 45.40 -21.20 14.92
N GLY A 56 44.82 -20.51 13.92
CA GLY A 56 45.48 -20.35 12.62
C GLY A 56 46.85 -19.66 12.68
N LYS A 57 47.02 -18.69 13.58
CA LYS A 57 48.29 -18.02 13.83
C LYS A 57 49.28 -18.94 14.55
N ASP A 58 48.81 -19.82 15.43
CA ASP A 58 49.65 -20.76 16.18
C ASP A 58 50.10 -21.89 15.28
N VAL A 59 49.29 -22.42 14.39
CA VAL A 59 49.68 -23.40 13.35
C VAL A 59 50.82 -22.87 12.49
N ALA A 60 50.83 -21.57 12.18
CA ALA A 60 51.90 -20.96 11.37
C ALA A 60 53.26 -20.93 12.08
N LYS A 61 53.26 -21.01 13.41
CA LYS A 61 54.50 -20.99 14.24
C LYS A 61 54.95 -22.37 14.68
N ALA A 62 54.06 -23.36 14.68
CA ALA A 62 54.31 -24.72 15.18
C ALA A 62 54.97 -25.61 14.15
N SER A 63 55.71 -26.68 14.63
CA SER A 63 56.34 -27.69 13.80
C SER A 63 56.18 -29.10 14.40
N GLY A 64 56.31 -30.13 13.56
CA GLY A 64 56.26 -31.55 14.00
C GLY A 64 54.89 -31.93 14.59
N ALA A 65 54.90 -32.78 15.60
CA ALA A 65 53.66 -33.31 16.22
C ALA A 65 52.74 -32.27 16.81
N GLU A 66 53.25 -31.11 17.24
CA GLU A 66 52.47 -29.99 17.71
C GLU A 66 51.61 -29.37 16.58
N LYS A 67 52.20 -29.23 15.39
CA LYS A 67 51.50 -28.75 14.20
C LYS A 67 50.38 -29.70 13.78
N ASP A 68 50.61 -31.00 13.84
CA ASP A 68 49.61 -32.03 13.49
C ASP A 68 48.42 -31.99 14.46
N ALA A 69 48.66 -31.81 15.76
CA ALA A 69 47.62 -31.66 16.76
C ALA A 69 46.79 -30.38 16.55
N LEU A 70 47.45 -29.24 16.24
CA LEU A 70 46.77 -27.98 15.92
C LEU A 70 45.97 -28.07 14.64
N LEU A 71 46.46 -28.75 13.60
CA LEU A 71 45.70 -28.97 12.35
C LEU A 71 44.44 -29.82 12.58
N ALA A 72 44.51 -30.84 13.45
CA ALA A 72 43.32 -31.61 13.83
C ALA A 72 42.28 -30.74 14.58
N SER A 73 42.72 -29.82 15.43
CA SER A 73 41.88 -28.86 16.13
C SER A 73 41.28 -27.83 15.16
N VAL A 74 42.06 -27.32 14.20
CA VAL A 74 41.56 -26.42 13.15
C VAL A 74 40.45 -27.08 12.34
N LYS A 75 40.57 -28.36 12.00
CA LYS A 75 39.52 -29.09 11.26
C LYS A 75 38.20 -29.12 12.05
N LYS A 76 38.27 -29.54 13.33
CA LYS A 76 37.10 -29.58 14.21
C LYS A 76 36.44 -28.18 14.35
N LEU A 77 37.27 -27.16 14.51
CA LEU A 77 36.78 -25.78 14.66
C LEU A 77 36.21 -25.25 13.35
N SER A 78 36.75 -25.63 12.19
CA SER A 78 36.20 -25.30 10.88
C SER A 78 34.81 -25.89 10.68
N ASP A 79 34.58 -27.14 11.09
CA ASP A 79 33.28 -27.78 11.06
C ASP A 79 32.30 -27.05 12.01
N ALA A 80 32.74 -26.71 13.23
CA ALA A 80 31.92 -25.95 14.20
C ALA A 80 31.57 -24.53 13.70
N VAL A 81 32.50 -23.83 13.04
CA VAL A 81 32.24 -22.51 12.42
C VAL A 81 31.21 -22.62 11.29
N LYS A 82 31.29 -23.69 10.47
CA LYS A 82 30.34 -23.94 9.40
C LYS A 82 28.92 -24.19 9.96
N ASP A 83 28.80 -25.01 11.00
CA ASP A 83 27.53 -25.31 11.65
C ASP A 83 26.95 -24.07 12.34
N ALA A 84 27.81 -23.27 12.99
CA ALA A 84 27.38 -22.00 13.59
C ALA A 84 26.93 -20.98 12.53
N SER A 85 27.59 -20.92 11.36
CA SER A 85 27.15 -20.08 10.24
C SER A 85 25.75 -20.47 9.71
N ALA A 86 25.48 -21.78 9.60
CA ALA A 86 24.15 -22.28 9.21
C ALA A 86 23.08 -21.87 10.23
N LYS A 87 23.39 -21.98 11.54
CA LYS A 87 22.47 -21.53 12.61
C LYS A 87 22.24 -20.01 12.58
N VAL A 88 23.23 -19.20 12.22
CA VAL A 88 23.03 -17.76 12.03
C VAL A 88 22.03 -17.51 10.91
N THR A 89 22.20 -18.15 9.74
CA THR A 89 21.28 -17.99 8.62
C THR A 89 19.84 -18.38 9.01
N GLU A 90 19.66 -19.53 9.66
CA GLU A 90 18.34 -19.99 10.13
C GLU A 90 17.72 -19.01 11.13
N ALA A 91 18.51 -18.51 12.08
CA ALA A 91 18.03 -17.56 13.08
C ALA A 91 17.72 -16.17 12.48
N GLU A 92 18.47 -15.74 11.46
CA GLU A 92 18.19 -14.49 10.70
C GLU A 92 16.88 -14.60 9.93
N GLU A 93 16.64 -15.72 9.25
CA GLU A 93 15.38 -15.98 8.53
C GLU A 93 14.19 -16.02 9.50
N ALA A 94 14.31 -16.71 10.62
CA ALA A 94 13.27 -16.79 11.65
C ALA A 94 12.97 -15.40 12.26
N ALA A 95 13.99 -14.61 12.53
CA ALA A 95 13.83 -13.26 13.07
C ALA A 95 13.21 -12.31 12.03
N ALA A 96 13.60 -12.41 10.76
CA ALA A 96 13.00 -11.64 9.67
C ALA A 96 11.51 -11.96 9.48
N LEU A 97 11.15 -13.25 9.54
CA LEU A 97 9.77 -13.70 9.44
C LEU A 97 8.92 -13.18 10.63
N ALA A 98 9.40 -13.37 11.86
CA ALA A 98 8.68 -12.94 13.07
C ALA A 98 8.51 -11.41 13.14
N LEU A 99 9.54 -10.65 12.79
CA LEU A 99 9.48 -9.19 12.72
C LEU A 99 8.60 -8.72 11.55
N GLY A 100 8.60 -9.46 10.44
CA GLY A 100 7.76 -9.24 9.28
C GLY A 100 6.27 -9.43 9.54
N ALA A 101 5.89 -10.25 10.51
CA ALA A 101 4.51 -10.50 10.92
C ALA A 101 3.92 -9.33 11.75
N LEU A 102 4.75 -8.44 12.31
CA LEU A 102 4.27 -7.28 13.05
C LEU A 102 3.77 -6.20 12.08
N PRO A 103 2.51 -5.74 12.21
CA PRO A 103 2.02 -4.58 11.47
C PRO A 103 2.67 -3.28 11.98
N ASN A 104 2.49 -2.20 11.24
CA ASN A 104 2.98 -0.89 11.63
C ASN A 104 2.36 -0.40 12.94
N ILE A 105 3.11 0.44 13.66
CA ILE A 105 2.64 1.06 14.91
C ILE A 105 1.56 2.09 14.58
N VAL A 106 0.43 1.96 15.26
CA VAL A 106 -0.69 2.88 15.13
C VAL A 106 -0.32 4.24 15.72
N ILE A 107 -0.60 5.32 14.99
CA ILE A 107 -0.41 6.70 15.46
C ILE A 107 -1.44 6.99 16.56
N GLU A 108 -1.05 7.78 17.56
CA GLU A 108 -1.93 8.21 18.64
C GLU A 108 -3.18 8.94 18.10
N GLY A 109 -4.34 8.66 18.68
CA GLY A 109 -5.62 9.24 18.28
C GLY A 109 -6.37 8.48 17.20
N VAL A 110 -5.77 7.47 16.56
CA VAL A 110 -6.50 6.58 15.63
C VAL A 110 -7.56 5.78 16.39
N PRO A 111 -8.81 5.70 15.89
CA PRO A 111 -9.88 4.96 16.55
C PRO A 111 -9.52 3.49 16.73
N ALA A 112 -9.80 2.94 17.91
CA ALA A 112 -9.59 1.51 18.18
C ALA A 112 -10.77 0.68 17.68
N GLY A 113 -10.53 -0.58 17.34
CA GLY A 113 -11.59 -1.54 16.96
C GLY A 113 -11.62 -1.88 15.49
N GLY A 114 -12.69 -2.54 15.04
CA GLY A 114 -12.89 -3.01 13.67
C GLY A 114 -13.45 -1.94 12.72
N GLU A 115 -13.81 -2.36 11.50
CA GLU A 115 -14.31 -1.51 10.42
C GLU A 115 -15.43 -0.56 10.87
N GLU A 116 -16.33 -1.02 11.73
CA GLU A 116 -17.49 -0.26 12.22
C GLU A 116 -17.13 0.87 13.22
N ASN A 117 -15.91 0.90 13.72
CA ASN A 117 -15.46 1.86 14.75
C ASN A 117 -14.75 3.11 14.17
N PHE A 118 -14.86 3.34 12.86
CA PHE A 118 -14.34 4.56 12.24
C PHE A 118 -14.97 5.82 12.86
N VAL A 119 -14.28 6.95 12.76
CA VAL A 119 -14.79 8.26 13.18
C VAL A 119 -15.00 9.16 11.97
N THR A 120 -16.22 9.67 11.79
CA THR A 120 -16.48 10.69 10.77
C THR A 120 -15.86 12.01 11.22
N LEU A 121 -14.89 12.51 10.46
CA LEU A 121 -14.22 13.78 10.75
C LEU A 121 -15.02 14.97 10.22
N LYS A 122 -15.63 14.83 9.04
CA LYS A 122 -16.45 15.86 8.40
C LYS A 122 -17.32 15.29 7.28
N GLU A 123 -18.40 16.01 7.00
CA GLU A 123 -19.26 15.81 5.83
C GLU A 123 -19.28 17.09 4.99
N VAL A 124 -19.20 16.95 3.67
CA VAL A 124 -19.10 18.07 2.72
C VAL A 124 -20.06 17.89 1.58
N GLY A 125 -20.75 18.97 1.20
CA GLY A 125 -21.77 18.96 0.18
C GLY A 125 -23.14 18.47 0.68
N THR A 126 -24.09 18.42 -0.22
CA THR A 126 -25.45 17.92 0.06
C THR A 126 -25.68 16.67 -0.75
N PRO A 127 -26.04 15.53 -0.14
CA PRO A 127 -26.43 14.32 -0.84
C PRO A 127 -27.46 14.60 -1.93
N ALA A 128 -27.24 14.09 -3.14
CA ALA A 128 -28.18 14.26 -4.24
C ALA A 128 -29.51 13.60 -3.89
N SER A 129 -30.60 14.35 -4.16
CA SER A 129 -31.98 13.86 -4.04
C SER A 129 -32.74 14.17 -5.31
N PHE A 130 -33.61 13.28 -5.73
CA PHE A 130 -34.33 13.38 -7.01
C PHE A 130 -35.82 13.39 -6.78
N SER A 131 -36.56 14.11 -7.66
CA SER A 131 -38.04 14.06 -7.75
C SER A 131 -38.52 12.88 -8.59
N PHE A 132 -37.64 12.04 -9.09
CA PHE A 132 -37.87 10.84 -9.89
C PHE A 132 -37.16 9.64 -9.28
N GLU A 133 -37.48 8.43 -9.72
CA GLU A 133 -36.81 7.20 -9.29
C GLU A 133 -35.40 7.16 -9.87
N ALA A 134 -34.39 7.25 -9.00
CA ALA A 134 -33.01 7.21 -9.40
C ALA A 134 -32.62 5.79 -9.86
N LYS A 135 -31.90 5.72 -10.96
CA LYS A 135 -31.31 4.47 -11.46
C LYS A 135 -29.89 4.29 -10.93
N ASP A 136 -29.48 3.06 -10.69
CA ASP A 136 -28.10 2.80 -10.34
C ASP A 136 -27.17 2.94 -11.56
N HIS A 137 -25.89 3.00 -11.30
CA HIS A 137 -24.85 3.20 -12.32
C HIS A 137 -24.85 2.13 -13.41
N LEU A 138 -25.26 0.89 -13.10
CA LEU A 138 -25.33 -0.17 -14.10
C LEU A 138 -26.52 0.03 -15.03
N ASP A 139 -27.73 0.26 -14.48
CA ASP A 139 -28.92 0.50 -15.25
C ASP A 139 -28.77 1.76 -16.15
N LEU A 140 -28.12 2.81 -15.62
CA LEU A 140 -27.74 4.00 -16.40
C LEU A 140 -26.72 3.66 -17.48
N GLY A 141 -25.66 2.94 -17.10
CA GLY A 141 -24.56 2.60 -17.98
C GLY A 141 -24.97 1.70 -19.14
N GLU A 142 -25.88 0.75 -18.92
CA GLU A 142 -26.45 -0.12 -19.95
C GLU A 142 -27.41 0.67 -20.86
N ALA A 143 -28.32 1.49 -20.28
CA ALA A 143 -29.24 2.31 -21.05
C ALA A 143 -28.54 3.33 -21.96
N LEU A 144 -27.43 3.91 -21.47
CA LEU A 144 -26.60 4.84 -22.24
C LEU A 144 -25.60 4.13 -23.16
N GLY A 145 -25.48 2.79 -23.07
CA GLY A 145 -24.56 2.00 -23.88
C GLY A 145 -23.08 2.21 -23.52
N ILE A 146 -22.77 2.66 -22.30
CA ILE A 146 -21.41 3.03 -21.86
C ILE A 146 -20.74 1.99 -20.96
N ILE A 147 -21.51 1.09 -20.32
CA ILE A 147 -21.02 -0.06 -19.54
C ILE A 147 -21.56 -1.33 -20.18
N ASP A 148 -20.69 -2.33 -20.35
CA ASP A 148 -21.04 -3.61 -20.98
C ASP A 148 -20.51 -4.78 -20.12
N MET A 149 -21.35 -5.26 -19.22
CA MET A 149 -21.04 -6.38 -18.34
C MET A 149 -21.11 -7.72 -19.09
N GLU A 150 -22.05 -7.87 -20.03
CA GLU A 150 -22.25 -9.13 -20.77
C GLU A 150 -20.98 -9.53 -21.54
N ARG A 151 -20.40 -8.58 -22.26
CA ARG A 151 -19.16 -8.81 -23.01
C ARG A 151 -17.96 -8.96 -22.08
N GLY A 152 -17.94 -8.27 -20.96
CA GLY A 152 -16.91 -8.45 -19.91
C GLY A 152 -16.92 -9.89 -19.40
N VAL A 153 -18.09 -10.40 -19.03
CA VAL A 153 -18.26 -11.79 -18.58
C VAL A 153 -17.89 -12.79 -19.67
N LYS A 154 -18.29 -12.52 -20.91
CA LYS A 154 -17.97 -13.39 -22.06
C LYS A 154 -16.47 -13.55 -22.29
N VAL A 155 -15.70 -12.47 -22.11
CA VAL A 155 -14.26 -12.45 -22.40
C VAL A 155 -13.42 -12.93 -21.23
N SER A 156 -13.76 -12.52 -20.00
CA SER A 156 -12.88 -12.69 -18.83
C SER A 156 -13.57 -13.29 -17.59
N GLY A 157 -14.88 -13.51 -17.62
CA GLY A 157 -15.65 -14.02 -16.49
C GLY A 157 -16.29 -12.92 -15.65
N SER A 158 -16.84 -13.32 -14.48
CA SER A 158 -17.54 -12.43 -13.57
C SER A 158 -16.63 -11.27 -13.10
N ARG A 159 -17.25 -10.12 -12.78
CA ARG A 159 -16.55 -8.89 -12.30
C ARG A 159 -15.55 -8.28 -13.29
N PHE A 160 -15.66 -8.64 -14.58
CA PHE A 160 -15.04 -7.94 -15.69
C PHE A 160 -16.09 -7.21 -16.51
N TYR A 161 -15.71 -6.10 -17.11
CA TYR A 161 -16.58 -5.20 -17.83
C TYR A 161 -15.84 -4.54 -18.99
N PHE A 162 -16.60 -3.95 -19.91
CA PHE A 162 -16.08 -2.97 -20.86
C PHE A 162 -16.73 -1.61 -20.60
N LEU A 163 -15.93 -0.56 -20.61
CA LEU A 163 -16.42 0.81 -20.83
C LEU A 163 -16.39 1.10 -22.31
N LYS A 164 -17.45 1.72 -22.82
CA LYS A 164 -17.61 2.02 -24.26
C LYS A 164 -17.93 3.50 -24.46
N GLY A 165 -17.52 4.05 -25.59
CA GLY A 165 -17.89 5.41 -26.00
C GLY A 165 -17.63 6.44 -24.90
N ALA A 166 -18.68 7.16 -24.49
CA ALA A 166 -18.59 8.18 -23.45
C ALA A 166 -18.11 7.62 -22.10
N GLY A 167 -18.42 6.37 -21.75
CA GLY A 167 -17.91 5.73 -20.53
C GLY A 167 -16.39 5.57 -20.50
N ALA A 168 -15.82 5.14 -21.63
CA ALA A 168 -14.36 5.06 -21.76
C ALA A 168 -13.70 6.45 -21.72
N LEU A 169 -14.31 7.45 -22.37
CA LEU A 169 -13.84 8.83 -22.32
C LEU A 169 -13.93 9.41 -20.91
N LEU A 170 -14.99 9.08 -20.15
CA LEU A 170 -15.16 9.51 -18.77
C LEU A 170 -14.05 8.98 -17.86
N GLU A 171 -13.70 7.70 -17.99
CA GLU A 171 -12.55 7.13 -17.24
C GLU A 171 -11.23 7.82 -17.61
N MET A 172 -10.95 7.92 -18.91
CA MET A 172 -9.73 8.57 -19.40
C MET A 172 -9.67 10.04 -18.94
N GLY A 173 -10.79 10.76 -19.03
CA GLY A 173 -10.89 12.15 -18.61
C GLY A 173 -10.68 12.33 -17.12
N LEU A 174 -11.23 11.44 -16.29
CA LEU A 174 -11.04 11.44 -14.85
C LEU A 174 -9.56 11.22 -14.48
N MET A 175 -8.89 10.26 -15.12
CA MET A 175 -7.45 10.01 -14.89
C MET A 175 -6.59 11.19 -15.34
N GLN A 176 -6.92 11.84 -16.47
CA GLN A 176 -6.22 13.03 -16.96
C GLN A 176 -6.42 14.24 -16.05
N LEU A 177 -7.64 14.46 -15.55
CA LEU A 177 -7.92 15.52 -14.58
C LEU A 177 -7.11 15.32 -13.30
N GLY A 178 -7.14 14.10 -12.72
CA GLY A 178 -6.38 13.77 -11.53
C GLY A 178 -4.87 13.96 -11.74
N MET A 179 -4.34 13.50 -12.88
CA MET A 179 -2.92 13.68 -13.21
C MET A 179 -2.55 15.16 -13.32
N LYS A 180 -3.40 15.99 -13.93
CA LYS A 180 -3.20 17.44 -13.99
C LYS A 180 -3.13 18.04 -12.59
N VAL A 181 -4.09 17.71 -11.71
CA VAL A 181 -4.12 18.17 -10.32
C VAL A 181 -2.84 17.75 -9.59
N ALA A 182 -2.40 16.51 -9.73
CA ALA A 182 -1.17 16.02 -9.13
C ALA A 182 0.06 16.80 -9.60
N MET A 183 0.20 17.03 -10.92
CA MET A 183 1.32 17.78 -11.51
C MET A 183 1.36 19.22 -11.02
N GLU A 184 0.21 19.92 -10.92
CA GLU A 184 0.09 21.26 -10.39
C GLU A 184 0.53 21.36 -8.91
N GLN A 185 0.51 20.24 -8.22
CA GLN A 185 0.93 20.09 -6.81
C GLN A 185 2.35 19.53 -6.65
N GLY A 186 3.11 19.45 -7.74
CA GLY A 186 4.53 19.05 -7.74
C GLY A 186 4.77 17.54 -7.74
N PHE A 187 3.77 16.74 -8.12
CA PHE A 187 3.96 15.31 -8.34
C PHE A 187 4.55 15.05 -9.73
N THR A 188 5.52 14.17 -9.81
CA THR A 188 6.06 13.68 -11.09
C THR A 188 5.17 12.55 -11.61
N PRO A 189 4.62 12.66 -12.84
CA PRO A 189 3.79 11.60 -13.41
C PRO A 189 4.63 10.36 -13.76
N LEU A 190 4.12 9.18 -13.42
CA LEU A 190 4.71 7.89 -13.75
C LEU A 190 3.67 6.94 -14.36
N VAL A 191 4.13 6.10 -15.28
CA VAL A 191 3.41 4.90 -15.72
C VAL A 191 4.23 3.69 -15.27
N PRO A 192 3.94 3.15 -14.08
CA PRO A 192 4.73 2.09 -13.48
C PRO A 192 4.41 0.72 -14.09
N PRO A 193 5.32 -0.27 -13.98
CA PRO A 193 5.00 -1.65 -14.27
C PRO A 193 3.91 -2.17 -13.33
N THR A 194 3.05 -3.04 -13.83
CA THR A 194 2.00 -3.70 -13.04
C THR A 194 2.39 -5.11 -12.58
N LEU A 195 3.51 -5.62 -13.07
CA LEU A 195 4.15 -6.84 -12.59
C LEU A 195 5.36 -6.46 -11.75
N VAL A 196 5.43 -6.98 -10.54
CA VAL A 196 6.49 -6.69 -9.58
C VAL A 196 7.07 -7.96 -9.00
N LYS A 197 8.33 -7.89 -8.58
CA LYS A 197 9.04 -8.99 -7.94
C LYS A 197 8.51 -9.27 -6.52
N PRO A 198 8.68 -10.52 -6.02
CA PRO A 198 8.27 -10.91 -4.67
C PRO A 198 8.79 -9.98 -3.58
N GLU A 199 10.08 -9.61 -3.64
CA GLU A 199 10.69 -8.75 -2.63
C GLU A 199 10.08 -7.33 -2.55
N ILE A 200 9.58 -6.80 -3.68
CA ILE A 200 8.88 -5.51 -3.70
C ILE A 200 7.48 -5.66 -3.11
N MET A 201 6.75 -6.70 -3.52
CA MET A 201 5.41 -6.99 -2.99
C MET A 201 5.45 -7.25 -1.48
N GLN A 202 6.44 -8.02 -1.00
CA GLN A 202 6.66 -8.28 0.42
C GLN A 202 7.09 -7.01 1.17
N GLY A 203 7.99 -6.21 0.56
CA GLY A 203 8.49 -4.97 1.14
C GLY A 203 7.39 -3.96 1.45
N THR A 204 6.36 -3.90 0.62
CA THR A 204 5.20 -3.02 0.81
C THR A 204 4.16 -3.56 1.79
N GLY A 205 4.22 -4.86 2.14
CA GLY A 205 3.32 -5.49 3.11
C GLY A 205 2.12 -6.23 2.51
N PHE A 206 2.04 -6.36 1.18
CA PHE A 206 0.89 -6.99 0.50
C PHE A 206 0.91 -8.52 0.48
N LEU A 207 2.03 -9.18 0.81
CA LEU A 207 2.11 -10.66 0.95
C LEU A 207 1.82 -11.16 2.38
N GLY A 208 1.21 -10.34 3.23
CA GLY A 208 0.72 -10.74 4.55
C GLY A 208 -0.75 -11.19 4.49
N GLU A 209 -1.59 -10.53 5.27
CA GLU A 209 -3.04 -10.81 5.38
C GLU A 209 -3.79 -10.69 4.04
N HIS A 210 -3.31 -9.87 3.12
CA HIS A 210 -3.93 -9.63 1.82
C HIS A 210 -3.38 -10.52 0.69
N SER A 211 -2.56 -11.52 0.98
CA SER A 211 -1.96 -12.40 -0.04
C SER A 211 -3.00 -13.12 -0.93
N ALA A 212 -4.16 -13.45 -0.37
CA ALA A 212 -5.26 -14.06 -1.11
C ALA A 212 -5.88 -13.14 -2.19
N GLU A 213 -5.70 -11.82 -2.06
CA GLU A 213 -6.21 -10.81 -3.01
C GLU A 213 -5.28 -10.60 -4.21
N VAL A 214 -4.07 -11.12 -4.18
CA VAL A 214 -3.02 -10.87 -5.16
C VAL A 214 -2.97 -11.97 -6.20
N TYR A 215 -2.87 -11.61 -7.50
CA TYR A 215 -2.58 -12.54 -8.57
C TYR A 215 -1.07 -12.81 -8.64
N HIS A 216 -0.69 -14.07 -8.60
CA HIS A 216 0.69 -14.54 -8.77
C HIS A 216 0.83 -15.29 -10.09
N LEU A 217 1.89 -15.00 -10.82
CA LEU A 217 2.31 -15.70 -12.03
C LEU A 217 3.44 -16.66 -11.64
N ASP A 218 3.12 -17.92 -11.42
CA ASP A 218 4.03 -18.91 -10.85
C ASP A 218 5.28 -19.17 -11.71
N GLU A 219 5.14 -19.17 -13.05
CA GLU A 219 6.26 -19.45 -13.97
C GLU A 219 7.30 -18.33 -14.00
N ASP A 220 6.86 -17.07 -13.83
CA ASP A 220 7.72 -15.88 -13.89
C ASP A 220 8.15 -15.42 -12.50
N ASP A 221 7.53 -15.95 -11.44
CA ASP A 221 7.63 -15.48 -10.05
C ASP A 221 7.40 -13.98 -9.95
N LEU A 222 6.31 -13.50 -10.54
CA LEU A 222 5.89 -12.10 -10.52
C LEU A 222 4.45 -11.97 -10.01
N TYR A 223 4.16 -10.82 -9.42
CA TYR A 223 2.85 -10.49 -8.88
C TYR A 223 2.22 -9.33 -9.63
N LEU A 224 0.92 -9.44 -9.96
CA LEU A 224 0.13 -8.31 -10.45
C LEU A 224 -0.22 -7.39 -9.27
N THR A 225 -0.01 -6.08 -9.46
CA THR A 225 -0.27 -5.08 -8.42
C THR A 225 -1.75 -4.73 -8.31
N GLY A 226 -2.27 -4.68 -7.09
CA GLY A 226 -3.62 -4.17 -6.77
C GLY A 226 -3.68 -2.65 -6.59
N THR A 227 -2.52 -1.99 -6.68
CA THR A 227 -2.30 -0.55 -6.59
C THR A 227 -0.89 -0.21 -7.10
N SER A 228 -0.73 0.93 -7.75
CA SER A 228 0.61 1.40 -8.16
C SER A 228 1.50 1.77 -6.97
N GLU A 229 0.95 1.95 -5.77
CA GLU A 229 1.71 2.09 -4.53
C GLU A 229 2.87 1.10 -4.44
N VAL A 230 2.63 -0.17 -4.79
CA VAL A 230 3.66 -1.22 -4.71
C VAL A 230 4.86 -0.91 -5.59
N ALA A 231 4.61 -0.58 -6.85
CA ALA A 231 5.68 -0.23 -7.79
C ALA A 231 6.34 1.10 -7.41
N LEU A 232 5.56 2.09 -6.95
CA LEU A 232 6.07 3.40 -6.53
C LEU A 232 6.92 3.30 -5.27
N ALA A 233 6.53 2.48 -4.29
CA ALA A 233 7.35 2.24 -3.10
C ALA A 233 8.66 1.48 -3.41
N GLY A 234 8.63 0.62 -4.43
CA GLY A 234 9.81 -0.09 -4.92
C GLY A 234 10.73 0.75 -5.82
N PHE A 235 10.26 1.91 -6.31
CA PHE A 235 10.96 2.73 -7.30
C PHE A 235 12.38 3.15 -6.83
N HIS A 236 12.52 3.44 -5.55
CA HIS A 236 13.79 3.79 -4.92
C HIS A 236 14.35 2.71 -3.98
N ALA A 237 13.99 1.44 -4.17
CA ALA A 237 14.48 0.36 -3.32
C ALA A 237 16.01 0.29 -3.31
N GLY A 238 16.62 0.28 -2.12
CA GLY A 238 18.07 0.25 -1.92
C GLY A 238 18.79 1.59 -2.03
N GLU A 239 18.08 2.69 -2.29
CA GLU A 239 18.68 4.00 -2.54
C GLU A 239 18.77 4.87 -1.28
N ILE A 240 19.67 5.86 -1.34
CA ILE A 240 19.77 6.97 -0.40
C ILE A 240 19.29 8.22 -1.13
N LEU A 241 18.15 8.76 -0.72
CA LEU A 241 17.48 9.88 -1.37
C LEU A 241 18.06 11.22 -0.92
N ASP A 242 18.02 12.18 -1.82
CA ASP A 242 18.25 13.59 -1.50
C ASP A 242 16.90 14.29 -1.31
N LEU A 243 16.59 14.64 -0.08
CA LEU A 243 15.38 15.38 0.33
C LEU A 243 15.68 16.86 0.61
N SER A 244 16.85 17.38 0.26
CA SER A 244 17.25 18.76 0.53
C SER A 244 16.35 19.79 -0.16
N ALA A 245 15.75 19.43 -1.31
CA ALA A 245 14.78 20.26 -2.04
C ALA A 245 13.32 20.00 -1.59
N GLY A 246 13.10 19.16 -0.60
CA GLY A 246 11.79 18.74 -0.10
C GLY A 246 11.41 17.31 -0.47
N PRO A 247 10.16 16.91 -0.24
CA PRO A 247 9.65 15.57 -0.53
C PRO A 247 9.74 15.18 -2.01
N LEU A 248 10.02 13.90 -2.27
CA LEU A 248 9.88 13.31 -3.61
C LEU A 248 8.45 12.80 -3.78
N ARG A 249 7.73 13.36 -4.74
CA ARG A 249 6.32 13.07 -5.00
C ARG A 249 6.11 12.49 -6.39
N TYR A 250 5.37 11.40 -6.48
CA TYR A 250 5.06 10.69 -7.71
C TYR A 250 3.56 10.44 -7.85
N ALA A 251 3.04 10.54 -9.07
CA ALA A 251 1.67 10.18 -9.39
C ALA A 251 1.69 9.03 -10.40
N GLY A 252 1.34 7.83 -9.96
CA GLY A 252 1.38 6.61 -10.76
C GLY A 252 0.02 6.24 -11.34
N LEU A 253 -0.12 6.25 -12.67
CA LEU A 253 -1.30 5.75 -13.36
C LEU A 253 -1.07 4.32 -13.79
N SER A 254 -1.86 3.38 -13.30
CA SER A 254 -1.79 1.98 -13.68
C SER A 254 -3.14 1.27 -13.71
N THR A 255 -3.20 0.19 -14.47
CA THR A 255 -4.21 -0.84 -14.27
C THR A 255 -3.89 -1.59 -12.98
N CYS A 256 -4.92 -1.85 -12.18
CA CYS A 256 -4.82 -2.58 -10.92
C CYS A 256 -5.64 -3.86 -10.98
N TYR A 257 -5.18 -4.90 -10.29
CA TYR A 257 -5.76 -6.24 -10.31
C TYR A 257 -5.98 -6.74 -8.90
N ARG A 258 -7.21 -7.18 -8.58
CA ARG A 258 -7.55 -7.78 -7.28
C ARG A 258 -8.38 -9.04 -7.46
N ARG A 259 -8.04 -10.10 -6.73
CA ARG A 259 -8.80 -11.36 -6.77
C ARG A 259 -10.17 -11.24 -6.10
N GLU A 260 -10.35 -10.24 -5.22
CA GLU A 260 -11.60 -10.02 -4.47
C GLU A 260 -12.05 -11.27 -3.68
N ALA A 261 -11.07 -12.03 -3.16
CA ALA A 261 -11.27 -13.36 -2.57
C ALA A 261 -12.16 -13.34 -1.32
N GLY A 262 -12.13 -12.27 -0.53
CA GLY A 262 -12.94 -12.10 0.69
C GLY A 262 -14.33 -11.51 0.47
N SER A 263 -14.71 -11.17 -0.78
CA SER A 263 -15.89 -10.36 -1.07
C SER A 263 -17.08 -11.15 -1.66
N TYR A 264 -17.19 -12.45 -1.34
CA TYR A 264 -18.28 -13.27 -1.86
C TYR A 264 -19.65 -12.69 -1.48
N GLY A 265 -20.49 -12.40 -2.49
CA GLY A 265 -21.82 -11.82 -2.29
C GLY A 265 -21.88 -10.31 -2.04
N LYS A 266 -20.75 -9.62 -1.79
CA LYS A 266 -20.70 -8.17 -1.62
C LYS A 266 -20.53 -7.47 -2.96
N ASP A 267 -21.31 -6.37 -3.19
CA ASP A 267 -21.19 -5.50 -4.39
C ASP A 267 -21.05 -6.28 -5.71
N THR A 268 -21.95 -7.23 -5.95
CA THR A 268 -21.88 -8.11 -7.13
C THR A 268 -22.43 -7.45 -8.39
N LYS A 269 -23.17 -6.33 -8.26
CA LYS A 269 -23.78 -5.58 -9.36
C LYS A 269 -22.86 -4.43 -9.83
N GLY A 270 -22.69 -4.31 -11.14
CA GLY A 270 -21.99 -3.19 -11.76
C GLY A 270 -20.47 -3.19 -11.58
N ILE A 271 -19.91 -1.97 -11.52
CA ILE A 271 -18.45 -1.74 -11.54
C ILE A 271 -17.87 -1.22 -10.20
N ILE A 272 -18.61 -1.38 -9.09
CA ILE A 272 -18.13 -0.96 -7.76
C ILE A 272 -16.94 -1.82 -7.31
N ARG A 273 -17.04 -3.15 -7.55
CA ARG A 273 -16.04 -4.13 -7.11
C ARG A 273 -15.70 -5.10 -8.25
N VAL A 274 -14.54 -4.89 -8.83
CA VAL A 274 -14.11 -5.54 -10.08
C VAL A 274 -12.68 -6.07 -9.96
N HIS A 275 -12.33 -7.08 -10.78
CA HIS A 275 -11.00 -7.69 -10.79
C HIS A 275 -9.93 -6.82 -11.45
N GLN A 276 -10.35 -5.91 -12.33
CA GLN A 276 -9.46 -5.02 -13.07
C GLN A 276 -10.05 -3.62 -13.14
N PHE A 277 -9.26 -2.59 -12.81
CA PHE A 277 -9.67 -1.20 -12.82
C PHE A 277 -8.47 -0.25 -13.02
N GLN A 278 -8.72 0.98 -13.43
CA GLN A 278 -7.70 2.03 -13.50
C GLN A 278 -7.59 2.75 -12.15
N LYS A 279 -6.36 3.10 -11.78
CA LYS A 279 -6.06 3.84 -10.55
C LYS A 279 -4.93 4.83 -10.77
N LEU A 280 -5.17 6.07 -10.37
CA LEU A 280 -4.16 7.09 -10.22
C LEU A 280 -3.81 7.24 -8.75
N GLU A 281 -2.58 6.94 -8.40
CA GLU A 281 -2.07 6.92 -7.03
C GLU A 281 -1.01 7.99 -6.83
N MET A 282 -1.18 8.81 -5.80
CA MET A 282 -0.14 9.69 -5.26
C MET A 282 0.76 8.89 -4.32
N PHE A 283 2.05 9.12 -4.38
CA PHE A 283 3.04 8.51 -3.49
C PHE A 283 4.11 9.53 -3.13
N SER A 284 4.44 9.62 -1.84
CA SER A 284 5.43 10.57 -1.33
C SER A 284 6.50 9.87 -0.48
N TYR A 285 7.76 10.25 -0.72
CA TYR A 285 8.87 9.97 0.17
C TYR A 285 9.25 11.27 0.88
N VAL A 286 9.19 11.26 2.20
CA VAL A 286 9.37 12.48 3.00
C VAL A 286 10.27 12.22 4.21
N ASP A 287 10.82 13.29 4.79
CA ASP A 287 11.38 13.23 6.14
C ASP A 287 10.28 12.75 7.10
N PRO A 288 10.56 11.78 7.99
CA PRO A 288 9.55 11.30 8.94
C PRO A 288 8.90 12.39 9.79
N THR A 289 9.59 13.53 10.01
CA THR A 289 9.05 14.68 10.74
C THR A 289 7.94 15.42 9.98
N ASP A 290 7.89 15.28 8.66
CA ASP A 290 6.92 15.94 7.78
C ASP A 290 5.75 15.02 7.39
N ALA A 291 5.77 13.76 7.83
CA ALA A 291 4.82 12.73 7.38
C ALA A 291 3.35 13.09 7.68
N GLU A 292 3.05 13.69 8.82
CA GLU A 292 1.69 14.11 9.16
C GLU A 292 1.21 15.25 8.25
N THR A 293 2.03 16.26 8.04
CA THR A 293 1.73 17.38 7.14
C THR A 293 1.50 16.91 5.71
N GLU A 294 2.32 15.98 5.24
CA GLU A 294 2.14 15.40 3.90
C GLU A 294 0.87 14.55 3.80
N HIS A 295 0.49 13.82 4.88
CA HIS A 295 -0.75 13.04 4.91
C HIS A 295 -1.98 13.94 4.76
N GLU A 296 -2.04 15.05 5.50
CA GLU A 296 -3.11 16.05 5.38
C GLU A 296 -3.14 16.69 3.99
N ARG A 297 -1.96 16.89 3.36
CA ARG A 297 -1.87 17.39 1.99
C ARG A 297 -2.49 16.41 0.99
N LEU A 298 -2.19 15.10 1.10
CA LEU A 298 -2.77 14.08 0.22
C LEU A 298 -4.30 14.04 0.36
N LEU A 299 -4.79 14.08 1.60
CA LEU A 299 -6.23 14.16 1.88
C LEU A 299 -6.87 15.40 1.24
N ALA A 300 -6.26 16.57 1.38
CA ALA A 300 -6.79 17.81 0.79
C ALA A 300 -6.91 17.73 -0.74
N LEU A 301 -5.98 17.06 -1.42
CA LEU A 301 -6.04 16.85 -2.87
C LEU A 301 -7.18 15.91 -3.29
N GLN A 302 -7.44 14.87 -2.51
CA GLN A 302 -8.59 13.99 -2.72
C GLN A 302 -9.89 14.75 -2.58
N GLU A 303 -10.03 15.56 -1.54
CA GLU A 303 -11.21 16.40 -1.33
C GLU A 303 -11.41 17.43 -2.45
N GLN A 304 -10.31 18.07 -2.90
CA GLN A 304 -10.35 19.00 -4.03
C GLN A 304 -10.93 18.32 -5.29
N MET A 305 -10.54 17.08 -5.56
CA MET A 305 -11.07 16.32 -6.68
C MET A 305 -12.58 16.06 -6.54
N LEU A 306 -13.05 15.57 -5.37
CA LEU A 306 -14.48 15.31 -5.17
C LEU A 306 -15.31 16.59 -5.27
N GLN A 307 -14.82 17.69 -4.68
CA GLN A 307 -15.48 19.00 -4.75
C GLN A 307 -15.59 19.50 -6.19
N SER A 308 -14.52 19.36 -6.99
CA SER A 308 -14.51 19.79 -8.39
C SER A 308 -15.48 19.03 -9.27
N LEU A 309 -15.83 17.80 -8.85
CA LEU A 309 -16.80 16.94 -9.51
C LEU A 309 -18.24 17.12 -8.98
N GLY A 310 -18.43 17.98 -7.97
CA GLY A 310 -19.74 18.22 -7.37
C GLY A 310 -20.31 17.02 -6.60
N LEU A 311 -19.44 16.17 -6.05
CA LEU A 311 -19.83 15.00 -5.26
C LEU A 311 -19.95 15.38 -3.78
N ALA A 312 -21.06 15.01 -3.14
CA ALA A 312 -21.17 15.05 -1.69
C ALA A 312 -20.37 13.87 -1.10
N TYR A 313 -19.60 14.13 -0.03
CA TYR A 313 -18.72 13.13 0.57
C TYR A 313 -18.58 13.31 2.08
N ARG A 314 -18.08 12.28 2.74
CA ARG A 314 -17.55 12.39 4.11
C ARG A 314 -16.10 11.93 4.15
N VAL A 315 -15.38 12.43 5.14
CA VAL A 315 -14.02 11.95 5.50
C VAL A 315 -14.12 11.19 6.80
N ILE A 316 -13.57 10.00 6.81
CA ILE A 316 -13.49 9.17 8.02
C ILE A 316 -12.04 8.89 8.41
N ASP A 317 -11.79 8.85 9.72
CA ASP A 317 -10.56 8.29 10.30
C ASP A 317 -10.81 6.80 10.52
N VAL A 318 -10.10 5.98 9.78
CA VAL A 318 -10.30 4.52 9.74
C VAL A 318 -9.83 3.89 11.04
N ALA A 319 -10.65 2.97 11.59
CA ALA A 319 -10.29 2.28 12.81
C ALA A 319 -9.07 1.36 12.64
N ALA A 320 -8.29 1.24 13.70
CA ALA A 320 -7.00 0.56 13.68
C ALA A 320 -7.06 -0.91 13.24
N GLY A 321 -8.18 -1.60 13.50
CA GLY A 321 -8.39 -2.99 13.06
C GLY A 321 -8.68 -3.16 11.57
N ASP A 322 -9.04 -2.07 10.88
CA ASP A 322 -9.24 -2.03 9.43
C ASP A 322 -8.03 -1.43 8.67
N LEU A 323 -6.98 -1.05 9.39
CA LEU A 323 -5.74 -0.61 8.77
C LEU A 323 -4.99 -1.79 8.14
N GLY A 324 -4.56 -1.63 6.89
CA GLY A 324 -3.58 -2.54 6.29
C GLY A 324 -2.29 -2.59 7.13
N SER A 325 -1.53 -3.67 6.99
CA SER A 325 -0.33 -3.92 7.81
C SER A 325 0.73 -2.81 7.73
N SER A 326 0.81 -2.07 6.63
CA SER A 326 1.78 -0.98 6.42
C SER A 326 1.32 0.36 6.99
N ALA A 327 0.01 0.60 7.11
CA ALA A 327 -0.54 1.88 7.52
C ALA A 327 -0.46 2.08 9.04
N ALA A 328 -0.02 3.26 9.46
CA ALA A 328 -0.05 3.73 10.84
C ALA A 328 -1.28 4.59 11.14
N ARG A 329 -1.82 5.26 10.12
CA ARG A 329 -3.10 5.96 10.06
C ARG A 329 -3.61 5.99 8.64
N LYS A 330 -4.92 5.93 8.44
CA LYS A 330 -5.58 5.97 7.14
C LYS A 330 -6.83 6.83 7.22
N TYR A 331 -7.03 7.69 6.24
CA TYR A 331 -8.29 8.36 6.01
C TYR A 331 -8.96 7.79 4.75
N ASP A 332 -10.27 7.55 4.83
CA ASP A 332 -11.07 7.26 3.64
C ASP A 332 -11.97 8.45 3.33
N VAL A 333 -12.10 8.73 2.04
CA VAL A 333 -13.05 9.71 1.54
C VAL A 333 -14.14 8.96 0.77
N GLU A 334 -15.33 9.01 1.32
CA GLU A 334 -16.49 8.27 0.84
C GLU A 334 -17.50 9.22 0.20
N ALA A 335 -17.88 8.99 -1.06
CA ALA A 335 -18.91 9.76 -1.72
C ALA A 335 -20.29 9.15 -1.50
N TRP A 336 -21.30 10.02 -1.48
CA TRP A 336 -22.70 9.60 -1.44
C TRP A 336 -23.10 8.88 -2.72
N VAL A 337 -23.68 7.70 -2.61
CA VAL A 337 -24.23 6.93 -3.71
C VAL A 337 -25.76 6.91 -3.56
N PRO A 338 -26.50 7.68 -4.38
CA PRO A 338 -27.92 7.93 -4.18
C PRO A 338 -28.79 6.69 -4.10
N THR A 339 -28.57 5.71 -4.99
CA THR A 339 -29.40 4.49 -5.02
C THR A 339 -29.12 3.53 -3.86
N GLN A 340 -27.95 3.65 -3.24
CA GLN A 340 -27.62 2.88 -2.03
C GLN A 340 -28.03 3.61 -0.75
N GLY A 341 -28.33 4.92 -0.83
CA GLY A 341 -28.62 5.73 0.34
C GLY A 341 -27.48 5.74 1.35
N ALA A 342 -26.22 5.62 0.89
CA ALA A 342 -25.04 5.45 1.72
C ALA A 342 -23.82 6.11 1.11
N TYR A 343 -22.87 6.44 1.99
CA TYR A 343 -21.52 6.83 1.59
C TYR A 343 -20.71 5.58 1.22
N ARG A 344 -19.93 5.66 0.15
CA ARG A 344 -19.06 4.58 -0.35
C ARG A 344 -17.64 5.09 -0.58
N GLU A 345 -16.67 4.35 -0.11
CA GLU A 345 -15.25 4.66 -0.30
C GLU A 345 -14.93 4.81 -1.79
N LEU A 346 -14.48 5.99 -2.19
CA LEU A 346 -13.92 6.25 -3.51
C LEU A 346 -12.40 6.31 -3.48
N THR A 347 -11.84 6.80 -2.39
CA THR A 347 -10.41 7.05 -2.26
C THR A 347 -9.97 6.98 -0.81
N SER A 348 -8.72 6.59 -0.61
CA SER A 348 -8.06 6.52 0.70
C SER A 348 -6.67 7.14 0.65
N THR A 349 -6.16 7.56 1.81
CA THR A 349 -4.77 7.97 1.98
C THR A 349 -4.19 7.40 3.27
N SER A 350 -2.93 6.93 3.20
CA SER A 350 -2.27 6.26 4.32
C SER A 350 -0.91 6.88 4.62
N ASN A 351 -0.66 7.07 5.91
CA ASN A 351 0.67 7.33 6.44
C ASN A 351 1.29 5.98 6.85
N CYS A 352 2.31 5.54 6.10
CA CYS A 352 3.02 4.29 6.36
C CYS A 352 4.27 4.50 7.24
N THR A 353 4.53 5.71 7.69
CA THR A 353 5.75 6.06 8.45
C THR A 353 7.00 5.47 7.78
N THR A 354 7.93 4.90 8.51
CA THR A 354 9.14 4.27 7.97
C THR A 354 8.97 2.76 7.68
N PHE A 355 7.74 2.24 7.69
CA PHE A 355 7.51 0.78 7.63
C PHE A 355 7.96 0.15 6.31
N GLN A 356 7.56 0.73 5.18
CA GLN A 356 7.89 0.23 3.84
C GLN A 356 9.36 0.51 3.51
N SER A 357 9.85 1.72 3.80
CA SER A 357 11.23 2.12 3.53
C SER A 357 12.25 1.27 4.27
N ARG A 358 11.97 0.81 5.49
CA ARG A 358 12.84 -0.13 6.23
C ARG A 358 12.92 -1.49 5.53
N ARG A 359 11.84 -1.98 4.95
CA ARG A 359 11.81 -3.26 4.20
C ARG A 359 12.50 -3.14 2.85
N LEU A 360 12.29 -2.01 2.17
CA LEU A 360 12.83 -1.73 0.83
C LEU A 360 14.19 -1.05 0.88
N ASN A 361 14.74 -0.80 2.09
CA ASN A 361 16.02 -0.15 2.32
C ASN A 361 16.13 1.22 1.63
N VAL A 362 15.05 2.02 1.68
CA VAL A 362 15.02 3.39 1.18
C VAL A 362 15.38 4.33 2.32
N ARG A 363 16.42 5.12 2.15
CA ARG A 363 17.00 5.95 3.21
C ARG A 363 17.24 7.38 2.71
N PHE A 364 17.51 8.30 3.62
CA PHE A 364 17.97 9.65 3.33
C PHE A 364 19.02 10.09 4.34
N ARG A 365 19.61 11.26 4.14
CA ARG A 365 20.50 11.92 5.08
C ARG A 365 19.97 13.31 5.37
N ARG A 366 19.96 13.72 6.63
CA ARG A 366 19.57 15.10 7.02
C ARG A 366 20.60 16.13 6.58
N ASP A 367 21.86 15.74 6.61
CA ASP A 367 22.98 16.49 6.08
C ASP A 367 24.07 15.55 5.55
N LYS A 368 25.08 16.11 4.89
CA LYS A 368 26.09 15.35 4.16
C LYS A 368 26.90 14.37 5.03
N ASP A 369 27.10 14.71 6.30
CA ASP A 369 27.92 13.94 7.23
C ASP A 369 27.09 13.10 8.22
N ALA A 370 25.76 13.24 8.20
CA ALA A 370 24.84 12.48 9.05
C ALA A 370 24.77 11.00 8.65
N ASN A 371 24.41 10.16 9.62
CA ASN A 371 24.01 8.78 9.34
C ASN A 371 22.74 8.77 8.48
N THR A 372 22.57 7.68 7.72
CA THR A 372 21.35 7.48 6.96
C THR A 372 20.21 7.04 7.86
N GLU A 373 19.03 7.60 7.61
CA GLU A 373 17.77 7.26 8.27
C GLU A 373 16.75 6.74 7.24
N PRO A 374 15.79 5.87 7.62
CA PRO A 374 14.69 5.50 6.74
C PRO A 374 13.79 6.70 6.46
N VAL A 375 13.34 6.87 5.24
CA VAL A 375 12.32 7.89 4.89
C VAL A 375 10.94 7.45 5.37
N ALA A 376 10.00 8.37 5.54
CA ALA A 376 8.59 8.03 5.61
C ALA A 376 8.00 7.90 4.21
N THR A 377 7.03 6.98 4.06
CA THR A 377 6.26 6.80 2.83
C THR A 377 4.79 7.05 3.09
N LEU A 378 4.14 7.70 2.14
CA LEU A 378 2.71 7.96 2.16
C LEU A 378 2.12 7.67 0.78
N ASN A 379 0.90 7.19 0.77
CA ASN A 379 0.15 6.98 -0.45
C ASN A 379 -1.25 7.60 -0.35
N GLY A 380 -1.85 7.85 -1.49
CA GLY A 380 -3.23 8.32 -1.57
C GLY A 380 -3.79 8.19 -2.97
N THR A 381 -4.93 7.56 -3.08
CA THR A 381 -5.63 7.43 -4.37
C THR A 381 -6.21 8.77 -4.78
N LEU A 382 -5.95 9.23 -6.00
CA LEU A 382 -6.50 10.48 -6.51
C LEU A 382 -7.68 10.28 -7.45
N ALA A 383 -7.73 9.16 -8.16
CA ALA A 383 -8.87 8.76 -8.99
C ALA A 383 -8.87 7.24 -9.24
N THR A 384 -10.05 6.64 -9.33
CA THR A 384 -10.24 5.25 -9.78
C THR A 384 -11.46 5.12 -10.67
N THR A 385 -11.57 4.00 -11.39
CA THR A 385 -12.79 3.63 -12.14
C THR A 385 -14.06 3.72 -11.28
N ARG A 386 -13.99 3.41 -9.98
CA ARG A 386 -15.13 3.46 -9.05
C ARG A 386 -15.79 4.83 -8.97
N TRP A 387 -15.06 5.91 -9.20
CA TRP A 387 -15.60 7.28 -9.20
C TRP A 387 -16.69 7.47 -10.25
N ILE A 388 -16.67 6.70 -11.35
CA ILE A 388 -17.71 6.71 -12.39
C ILE A 388 -19.08 6.38 -11.78
N VAL A 389 -19.13 5.47 -10.80
CA VAL A 389 -20.37 5.11 -10.09
C VAL A 389 -21.01 6.35 -9.44
N ALA A 390 -20.23 7.07 -8.64
CA ALA A 390 -20.69 8.27 -7.96
C ALA A 390 -21.06 9.39 -8.94
N ILE A 391 -20.28 9.57 -10.02
CA ILE A 391 -20.55 10.57 -11.06
C ILE A 391 -21.87 10.27 -11.78
N LEU A 392 -22.08 9.03 -12.25
CA LEU A 392 -23.30 8.65 -12.96
C LEU A 392 -24.54 8.82 -12.08
N GLU A 393 -24.47 8.30 -10.85
CA GLU A 393 -25.64 8.32 -9.96
C GLU A 393 -25.95 9.72 -9.41
N THR A 394 -24.94 10.56 -9.15
CA THR A 394 -25.14 11.92 -8.66
C THR A 394 -25.67 12.87 -9.73
N HIS A 395 -25.21 12.72 -10.97
CA HIS A 395 -25.50 13.69 -12.04
C HIS A 395 -26.55 13.22 -13.05
N GLN A 396 -27.29 12.14 -12.74
CA GLN A 396 -28.38 11.64 -13.59
C GLN A 396 -29.54 12.61 -13.69
N GLN A 397 -30.24 12.61 -14.83
CA GLN A 397 -31.39 13.46 -15.13
C GLN A 397 -32.65 12.62 -15.33
N VAL A 398 -33.81 13.28 -15.25
CA VAL A 398 -35.12 12.64 -15.39
C VAL A 398 -35.31 11.93 -16.75
N ASP A 399 -34.64 12.41 -17.79
CA ASP A 399 -34.67 11.82 -19.13
C ASP A 399 -33.70 10.64 -19.31
N GLY A 400 -32.95 10.27 -18.25
CA GLY A 400 -31.97 9.19 -18.26
C GLY A 400 -30.58 9.59 -18.76
N SER A 401 -30.40 10.86 -19.15
CA SER A 401 -29.06 11.39 -19.43
C SER A 401 -28.26 11.64 -18.15
N VAL A 402 -26.96 11.84 -18.27
CA VAL A 402 -26.08 12.20 -17.16
C VAL A 402 -25.34 13.48 -17.51
N THR A 403 -25.49 14.52 -16.69
CA THR A 403 -24.74 15.76 -16.86
C THR A 403 -23.26 15.53 -16.57
N ILE A 404 -22.38 15.97 -17.46
CA ILE A 404 -20.93 15.90 -17.25
C ILE A 404 -20.50 17.07 -16.37
N PRO A 405 -19.84 16.83 -15.21
CA PRO A 405 -19.23 17.89 -14.42
C PRO A 405 -18.39 18.83 -15.28
N GLU A 406 -18.52 20.13 -15.08
CA GLU A 406 -17.90 21.13 -15.96
C GLU A 406 -16.39 20.93 -16.13
N ILE A 407 -15.71 20.58 -15.04
CA ILE A 407 -14.27 20.32 -15.01
C ILE A 407 -13.84 19.17 -15.92
N LEU A 408 -14.73 18.18 -16.19
CA LEU A 408 -14.45 17.02 -17.04
C LEU A 408 -14.75 17.27 -18.53
N ARG A 409 -15.56 18.28 -18.87
CA ARG A 409 -15.97 18.53 -20.27
C ARG A 409 -14.82 18.70 -21.26
N PRO A 410 -13.72 19.39 -20.92
CA PRO A 410 -12.57 19.49 -21.82
C PRO A 410 -11.96 18.13 -22.20
N TYR A 411 -12.04 17.15 -21.32
CA TYR A 411 -11.56 15.79 -21.54
C TYR A 411 -12.58 14.88 -22.24
N MET A 412 -13.82 15.36 -22.34
CA MET A 412 -14.93 14.65 -22.96
C MET A 412 -15.34 15.25 -24.32
N GLY A 413 -14.38 15.93 -25.00
CA GLY A 413 -14.63 16.58 -26.28
C GLY A 413 -15.57 17.78 -26.21
N GLY A 414 -15.74 18.39 -25.02
CA GLY A 414 -16.63 19.53 -24.79
C GLY A 414 -18.09 19.13 -24.54
N ALA A 415 -18.41 17.85 -24.49
CA ALA A 415 -19.78 17.38 -24.23
C ALA A 415 -20.27 17.83 -22.85
N SER A 416 -21.51 18.30 -22.76
CA SER A 416 -22.14 18.73 -21.49
C SER A 416 -22.93 17.62 -20.80
N ALA A 417 -23.31 16.58 -21.54
CA ALA A 417 -24.06 15.42 -21.04
C ALA A 417 -23.73 14.15 -21.81
N ILE A 418 -23.96 13.00 -21.17
CA ILE A 418 -23.99 11.68 -21.80
C ILE A 418 -25.48 11.33 -22.01
N SER A 419 -25.88 11.10 -23.26
CA SER A 419 -27.25 10.75 -23.65
C SER A 419 -27.26 9.44 -24.42
N ALA A 420 -28.38 8.73 -24.39
CA ALA A 420 -28.60 7.61 -25.32
C ALA A 420 -28.52 8.13 -26.76
N GLY A 421 -27.79 7.45 -27.62
CA GLY A 421 -27.62 7.81 -29.02
C GLY A 421 -28.87 7.52 -29.86
#